data_c4674f576c2feee6278c75a03e8cde75
#
_entry.id   c4674f576c2feee6278c75a03e8cde75
#
_cell.length_a   1.000
_cell.length_b   1.000
_cell.length_c   1.000
_cell.angle_alpha   90.00
_cell.angle_beta   90.00
_cell.angle_gamma   90.00
#
_symmetry.space_group_name_H-M   'P 1'
#
loop_
_entity.id
_entity.type
_entity.pdbx_description
1 polymer ?
#
loop_
_entity_poly.entity_id
_entity_poly.type
_entity_poly.pdbx_seq_one_letter_code
_entity_poly.pdbx_strand_id
1 'polypeptide(L)'
;LRGPLSRQEIQLLTKNQKAGSTKAAPQASFTAVSKSAPKAEPVFAAPTISTVTARVSQQKAAPQLPDSVIQSYLPYRGSREGLVYRAALTGLAVVHYEDAKNGISSSEETMRLASISDGLIPVDWSQSEIIELTADDLETSGADEAEYLPLPPACLKKTNYTAWERELVDYLFRNARLPLYRNLHLKKISQPEESERDFIVRLQQESREARDDAIEKLRDSYGKKAATLEERIRKAEQAVEREKDQARDAGIQTAVSVGSTLLSALMGRKTVSTSSVDKAVTAARSVSRQAKQKGDVTRSKETVEAYQDQLAELEKALKTDIDNIADKLDAKSEDVASYEVKPLKRDCVVKALSLTWEPMRRNSDGSFTRAWS
;
A
#
# COMPACT_ATOMS: atom_id res chain seq x y z
N LEU A 1 -6.19 -2.07 25.77
CA LEU A 1 -6.77 -2.58 24.54
C LEU A 1 -8.28 -2.70 24.72
N ARG A 2 -9.07 -1.76 24.17
CA ARG A 2 -10.52 -1.89 24.12
C ARG A 2 -10.87 -2.79 22.93
N GLY A 3 -11.61 -3.86 23.18
CA GLY A 3 -12.13 -4.77 22.16
C GLY A 3 -13.16 -4.12 21.24
N PRO A 4 -13.64 -4.82 20.21
CA PRO A 4 -14.59 -4.27 19.24
C PRO A 4 -15.89 -3.82 19.95
N LEU A 5 -16.43 -2.68 19.48
CA LEU A 5 -17.65 -2.07 19.98
C LEU A 5 -18.83 -3.05 19.98
N SER A 6 -19.57 -3.08 21.09
CA SER A 6 -20.75 -3.91 21.23
C SER A 6 -21.92 -3.38 20.37
N ARG A 7 -22.88 -4.23 20.00
CA ARG A 7 -24.08 -3.84 19.25
C ARG A 7 -24.86 -2.68 19.88
N GLN A 8 -24.83 -2.57 21.20
CA GLN A 8 -25.50 -1.50 21.95
C GLN A 8 -24.79 -0.16 21.80
N GLU A 9 -23.45 -0.14 21.77
CA GLU A 9 -22.67 1.08 21.54
C GLU A 9 -22.81 1.60 20.12
N ILE A 10 -22.92 0.71 19.12
CA ILE A 10 -23.19 1.07 17.73
C ILE A 10 -24.60 1.69 17.59
N GLN A 11 -25.60 1.16 18.29
CA GLN A 11 -26.95 1.73 18.28
C GLN A 11 -27.04 3.11 18.94
N LEU A 12 -26.27 3.37 19.99
CA LEU A 12 -26.20 4.69 20.63
C LEU A 12 -25.54 5.73 19.73
N LEU A 13 -24.49 5.39 19.00
CA LEU A 13 -23.82 6.27 18.04
C LEU A 13 -24.71 6.61 16.84
N THR A 14 -25.45 5.64 16.30
CA THR A 14 -26.37 5.87 15.18
C THR A 14 -27.63 6.64 15.58
N LYS A 15 -28.09 6.54 16.84
CA LYS A 15 -29.24 7.29 17.35
C LYS A 15 -28.94 8.77 17.46
N ASN A 16 -27.74 9.17 17.84
CA ASN A 16 -27.30 10.55 17.89
C ASN A 16 -27.10 11.18 16.49
N GLN A 17 -26.78 10.39 15.47
CA GLN A 17 -26.66 10.90 14.08
C GLN A 17 -28.04 11.14 13.44
N LYS A 18 -29.09 10.40 13.82
CA LYS A 18 -30.47 10.61 13.33
C LYS A 18 -31.18 11.82 13.96
N ALA A 19 -30.73 12.30 15.11
CA ALA A 19 -31.31 13.47 15.79
C ALA A 19 -30.81 14.81 15.26
N GLY A 20 -29.81 14.85 14.38
CA GLY A 20 -29.20 16.05 13.80
C GLY A 20 -29.69 16.47 12.42
N SER A 21 -30.65 15.74 11.79
CA SER A 21 -31.07 15.98 10.40
C SER A 21 -32.54 16.35 10.26
N THR A 22 -33.03 17.25 11.11
CA THR A 22 -34.34 17.88 10.89
C THR A 22 -34.23 19.37 11.18
N LYS A 23 -33.83 20.16 10.18
CA LYS A 23 -34.00 21.58 10.19
C LYS A 23 -34.80 21.98 8.96
N ALA A 24 -36.03 22.34 9.25
CA ALA A 24 -37.09 22.79 8.34
C ALA A 24 -36.68 24.05 7.57
N ALA A 25 -37.07 24.10 6.30
CA ALA A 25 -37.12 25.32 5.51
C ALA A 25 -38.46 26.06 5.77
N PRO A 26 -38.50 27.40 5.75
CA PRO A 26 -39.69 28.17 6.10
C PRO A 26 -40.69 28.22 4.95
N GLN A 27 -41.93 27.90 5.28
CA GLN A 27 -43.10 28.16 4.44
C GLN A 27 -43.38 29.65 4.37
N ALA A 28 -43.42 30.19 3.16
CA ALA A 28 -44.03 31.50 2.90
C ALA A 28 -45.49 31.27 2.52
N SER A 29 -46.36 31.70 3.40
CA SER A 29 -47.80 31.80 3.21
C SER A 29 -48.14 32.97 2.27
N PHE A 30 -48.84 32.72 1.17
CA PHE A 30 -49.60 33.77 0.45
C PHE A 30 -51.09 33.45 0.47
N THR A 31 -51.79 34.37 1.01
CA THR A 31 -53.24 34.49 1.19
C THR A 31 -54.01 34.42 -0.12
N ALA A 32 -55.10 33.68 -0.09
CA ALA A 32 -56.14 33.61 -1.13
C ALA A 32 -56.90 34.92 -1.29
N VAL A 33 -57.12 35.32 -2.53
CA VAL A 33 -58.25 36.22 -2.91
C VAL A 33 -59.06 35.52 -3.97
N SER A 34 -60.27 35.22 -3.60
CA SER A 34 -61.36 34.70 -4.43
C SER A 34 -61.98 35.79 -5.32
N LYS A 35 -62.17 35.50 -6.62
CA LYS A 35 -63.36 36.02 -7.36
C LYS A 35 -63.61 35.29 -8.68
N SER A 36 -64.72 34.60 -8.68
CA SER A 36 -65.76 34.42 -9.72
C SER A 36 -65.38 34.04 -11.15
N ALA A 37 -65.99 32.90 -11.56
CA ALA A 37 -66.22 32.40 -12.92
C ALA A 37 -67.17 33.33 -13.73
N PRO A 38 -67.45 33.06 -15.06
CA PRO A 38 -67.49 31.80 -15.78
C PRO A 38 -67.04 31.87 -17.28
N LYS A 39 -66.95 30.69 -17.89
CA LYS A 39 -67.42 30.35 -19.25
C LYS A 39 -66.37 29.90 -20.29
N ALA A 40 -66.69 28.73 -20.81
CA ALA A 40 -66.40 28.13 -22.12
C ALA A 40 -65.18 27.20 -22.21
N GLU A 41 -65.48 25.94 -22.31
CA GLU A 41 -64.65 24.87 -22.84
C GLU A 41 -64.17 25.15 -24.28
N PRO A 42 -62.96 24.68 -24.65
CA PRO A 42 -62.93 23.62 -25.64
C PRO A 42 -62.16 22.40 -25.13
N VAL A 43 -62.76 21.26 -25.37
CA VAL A 43 -62.23 19.92 -25.21
C VAL A 43 -60.95 19.79 -26.00
N PHE A 44 -59.81 19.84 -25.33
CA PHE A 44 -58.55 19.34 -25.90
C PHE A 44 -58.47 17.86 -25.50
N ALA A 45 -58.64 17.02 -26.50
CA ALA A 45 -58.30 15.59 -26.42
C ALA A 45 -56.90 15.42 -25.90
N ALA A 46 -56.77 14.65 -24.80
CA ALA A 46 -55.46 14.20 -24.30
C ALA A 46 -54.73 13.48 -25.44
N PRO A 47 -53.44 13.77 -25.67
CA PRO A 47 -52.67 12.92 -26.56
C PRO A 47 -52.52 11.56 -25.90
N THR A 48 -53.19 10.58 -26.49
CA THR A 48 -52.94 9.17 -26.25
C THR A 48 -51.46 8.98 -26.50
N ILE A 49 -50.66 8.81 -25.46
CA ILE A 49 -49.29 8.32 -25.55
C ILE A 49 -49.40 6.91 -26.08
N SER A 50 -49.40 6.77 -27.39
CA SER A 50 -49.14 5.50 -28.05
C SER A 50 -47.74 5.09 -27.60
N THR A 51 -47.68 4.18 -26.67
CA THR A 51 -46.45 3.41 -26.39
C THR A 51 -46.13 2.69 -27.68
N VAL A 52 -45.33 3.35 -28.52
CA VAL A 52 -44.68 2.70 -29.66
C VAL A 52 -43.69 1.73 -29.05
N THR A 53 -44.18 0.51 -28.82
CA THR A 53 -43.31 -0.65 -28.64
C THR A 53 -42.59 -0.80 -29.97
N ALA A 54 -41.47 -0.13 -30.14
CA ALA A 54 -40.60 -0.34 -31.29
C ALA A 54 -40.25 -1.82 -31.28
N ARG A 55 -40.85 -2.58 -32.20
CA ARG A 55 -40.40 -3.94 -32.48
C ARG A 55 -38.97 -3.80 -32.97
N VAL A 56 -38.01 -4.09 -32.11
CA VAL A 56 -36.59 -4.16 -32.45
C VAL A 56 -36.48 -5.20 -33.56
N SER A 57 -36.20 -4.75 -34.78
CA SER A 57 -36.07 -5.61 -35.94
C SER A 57 -34.81 -6.45 -35.75
N GLN A 58 -34.95 -7.72 -35.47
CA GLN A 58 -33.88 -8.68 -35.33
C GLN A 58 -33.49 -9.20 -36.72
N GLN A 59 -32.21 -9.35 -36.95
CA GLN A 59 -31.67 -9.89 -38.21
C GLN A 59 -31.08 -11.27 -37.93
N LYS A 60 -31.36 -12.25 -38.77
CA LYS A 60 -30.80 -13.62 -38.67
C LYS A 60 -29.36 -13.72 -39.22
N ALA A 61 -28.86 -12.69 -39.84
CA ALA A 61 -27.48 -12.65 -40.31
C ALA A 61 -26.72 -11.50 -39.68
N ALA A 62 -25.44 -11.69 -39.45
CA ALA A 62 -24.56 -10.64 -38.92
C ALA A 62 -24.62 -9.41 -39.87
N PRO A 63 -24.79 -8.20 -39.33
CA PRO A 63 -24.76 -6.99 -40.12
C PRO A 63 -23.43 -6.83 -40.84
N GLN A 64 -23.48 -6.37 -42.10
CA GLN A 64 -22.27 -6.11 -42.88
C GLN A 64 -21.57 -4.84 -42.35
N LEU A 65 -20.32 -4.99 -42.02
CA LEU A 65 -19.42 -3.89 -41.58
C LEU A 65 -18.41 -3.58 -42.69
N PRO A 66 -17.81 -2.40 -42.69
CA PRO A 66 -16.68 -2.10 -43.52
C PRO A 66 -15.54 -3.11 -43.31
N ASP A 67 -14.88 -3.55 -44.40
CA ASP A 67 -13.79 -4.55 -44.34
C ASP A 67 -12.62 -4.19 -43.42
N SER A 68 -12.49 -2.92 -43.11
CA SER A 68 -11.45 -2.41 -42.20
C SER A 68 -11.77 -2.50 -40.71
N VAL A 69 -12.98 -2.95 -40.36
CA VAL A 69 -13.42 -3.09 -38.96
C VAL A 69 -13.22 -4.53 -38.51
N ILE A 70 -12.40 -4.72 -37.55
CA ILE A 70 -12.21 -6.05 -36.93
C ILE A 70 -13.46 -6.40 -36.15
N GLN A 71 -14.00 -7.57 -36.43
CA GLN A 71 -15.12 -8.13 -35.68
C GLN A 71 -14.65 -9.28 -34.79
N SER A 72 -15.19 -9.34 -33.60
CA SER A 72 -14.95 -10.41 -32.63
C SER A 72 -16.25 -10.77 -31.93
N TYR A 73 -16.26 -11.90 -31.26
CA TYR A 73 -17.39 -12.40 -30.48
C TYR A 73 -16.89 -12.77 -29.11
N LEU A 74 -17.66 -12.38 -28.08
CA LEU A 74 -17.38 -12.88 -26.73
C LEU A 74 -17.75 -14.36 -26.65
N PRO A 75 -16.94 -15.18 -25.97
CA PRO A 75 -17.16 -16.61 -25.90
C PRO A 75 -18.49 -16.93 -25.21
N TYR A 76 -19.25 -17.84 -25.77
CA TYR A 76 -20.52 -18.29 -25.23
C TYR A 76 -20.62 -19.82 -25.17
N ARG A 77 -20.77 -20.35 -23.99
CA ARG A 77 -20.81 -21.81 -23.76
C ARG A 77 -22.18 -22.32 -23.32
N GLY A 78 -23.23 -21.49 -23.44
CA GLY A 78 -24.57 -21.84 -23.02
C GLY A 78 -25.49 -22.40 -24.12
N SER A 79 -26.81 -22.53 -23.82
CA SER A 79 -27.82 -22.92 -24.80
C SER A 79 -28.00 -21.83 -25.86
N ARG A 80 -28.02 -22.22 -27.13
CA ARG A 80 -28.20 -21.31 -28.28
C ARG A 80 -29.67 -20.80 -28.40
N GLU A 81 -30.59 -21.38 -27.70
CA GLU A 81 -32.00 -20.98 -27.75
C GLU A 81 -32.22 -19.60 -27.16
N GLY A 82 -32.77 -18.68 -27.96
CA GLY A 82 -33.01 -17.29 -27.58
C GLY A 82 -31.73 -16.44 -27.47
N LEU A 83 -30.62 -16.90 -28.06
CA LEU A 83 -29.38 -16.17 -28.11
C LEU A 83 -29.47 -15.01 -29.10
N VAL A 84 -29.12 -13.81 -28.64
CA VAL A 84 -29.13 -12.58 -29.43
C VAL A 84 -27.82 -11.85 -29.21
N TYR A 85 -27.17 -11.42 -30.29
CA TYR A 85 -25.95 -10.65 -30.21
C TYR A 85 -26.22 -9.14 -30.19
N ARG A 86 -25.59 -8.45 -29.25
CA ARG A 86 -25.56 -6.99 -29.15
C ARG A 86 -24.20 -6.46 -29.54
N ALA A 87 -24.16 -5.39 -30.34
CA ALA A 87 -22.90 -4.74 -30.66
C ALA A 87 -22.34 -3.99 -29.44
N ALA A 88 -21.07 -4.22 -29.17
CA ALA A 88 -20.25 -3.53 -28.18
C ALA A 88 -18.87 -3.20 -28.79
N LEU A 89 -18.06 -2.45 -28.13
CA LEU A 89 -16.70 -2.14 -28.55
C LEU A 89 -15.70 -2.69 -27.55
N THR A 90 -14.77 -3.52 -28.04
CA THR A 90 -13.68 -4.01 -27.19
C THR A 90 -12.39 -3.30 -27.54
N GLY A 91 -11.73 -2.75 -26.56
CA GLY A 91 -10.41 -2.16 -26.67
C GLY A 91 -9.38 -2.92 -25.85
N LEU A 92 -8.38 -3.50 -26.51
CA LEU A 92 -7.21 -4.10 -25.90
C LEU A 92 -6.10 -3.06 -25.86
N ALA A 93 -5.60 -2.76 -24.69
CA ALA A 93 -4.55 -1.76 -24.50
C ALA A 93 -3.49 -2.23 -23.51
N VAL A 94 -2.28 -1.74 -23.69
CA VAL A 94 -1.17 -1.89 -22.76
C VAL A 94 -0.85 -0.51 -22.20
N VAL A 95 -0.79 -0.42 -20.88
CA VAL A 95 -0.40 0.78 -20.15
C VAL A 95 0.96 0.53 -19.54
N HIS A 96 1.95 1.34 -19.92
CA HIS A 96 3.27 1.30 -19.33
C HIS A 96 3.37 2.35 -18.22
N TYR A 97 3.88 1.94 -17.07
CA TYR A 97 4.11 2.79 -15.92
C TYR A 97 5.59 2.92 -15.67
N GLU A 98 6.09 4.13 -15.65
CA GLU A 98 7.51 4.41 -15.43
C GLU A 98 7.68 5.50 -14.37
N ASP A 99 8.47 5.19 -13.35
CA ASP A 99 8.98 6.16 -12.40
C ASP A 99 10.49 5.95 -12.24
N ALA A 100 11.26 6.58 -13.12
CA ALA A 100 12.72 6.45 -13.17
C ALA A 100 13.39 6.89 -11.86
N LYS A 101 12.77 7.84 -11.11
CA LYS A 101 13.30 8.32 -9.83
C LYS A 101 13.30 7.21 -8.77
N ASN A 102 12.29 6.37 -8.80
CA ASN A 102 12.09 5.29 -7.84
C ASN A 102 12.42 3.91 -8.41
N GLY A 103 12.89 3.85 -9.66
CA GLY A 103 13.27 2.61 -10.33
C GLY A 103 12.09 1.70 -10.66
N ILE A 104 10.88 2.27 -10.84
CA ILE A 104 9.68 1.50 -11.15
C ILE A 104 9.52 1.48 -12.67
N SER A 105 9.35 0.27 -13.22
CA SER A 105 8.98 0.02 -14.61
C SER A 105 8.05 -1.19 -14.63
N SER A 106 6.81 -0.99 -15.07
CA SER A 106 5.78 -2.04 -15.14
C SER A 106 4.87 -1.80 -16.33
N SER A 107 4.22 -2.84 -16.81
CA SER A 107 3.21 -2.75 -17.86
C SER A 107 2.04 -3.64 -17.50
N GLU A 108 0.85 -3.11 -17.72
CA GLU A 108 -0.41 -3.79 -17.48
C GLU A 108 -1.19 -3.85 -18.81
N GLU A 109 -1.62 -5.06 -19.15
CA GLU A 109 -2.55 -5.25 -20.26
C GLU A 109 -3.98 -5.19 -19.73
N THR A 110 -4.84 -4.44 -20.39
CA THR A 110 -6.24 -4.29 -20.03
C THR A 110 -7.13 -4.45 -21.24
N MET A 111 -8.16 -5.27 -21.11
CA MET A 111 -9.22 -5.39 -22.10
C MET A 111 -10.50 -4.75 -21.56
N ARG A 112 -11.04 -3.79 -22.28
CA ARG A 112 -12.22 -3.04 -21.87
C ARG A 112 -13.35 -3.21 -22.86
N LEU A 113 -14.55 -3.47 -22.33
CA LEU A 113 -15.79 -3.61 -23.09
C LEU A 113 -16.66 -2.39 -22.85
N ALA A 114 -17.00 -1.67 -23.92
CA ALA A 114 -17.90 -0.52 -23.88
C ALA A 114 -19.17 -0.80 -24.67
N SER A 115 -20.33 -0.52 -24.12
CA SER A 115 -21.60 -0.58 -24.83
C SER A 115 -21.68 0.53 -25.87
N ILE A 116 -22.28 0.22 -27.03
CA ILE A 116 -22.52 1.21 -28.09
C ILE A 116 -24.00 1.60 -28.06
N SER A 117 -24.27 2.89 -28.07
CA SER A 117 -25.61 3.46 -28.07
C SER A 117 -25.91 4.29 -29.32
N ASP A 118 -27.19 4.48 -29.62
CA ASP A 118 -27.63 5.40 -30.70
C ASP A 118 -27.66 6.89 -30.25
N GLY A 119 -27.07 7.21 -29.10
CA GLY A 119 -27.04 8.54 -28.54
C GLY A 119 -26.03 9.48 -29.23
N LEU A 120 -25.99 10.72 -28.72
CA LEU A 120 -25.05 11.75 -29.17
C LEU A 120 -23.58 11.33 -28.92
N ILE A 121 -23.34 10.57 -27.87
CA ILE A 121 -22.05 9.94 -27.53
C ILE A 121 -22.26 8.43 -27.67
N PRO A 122 -21.89 7.84 -28.83
CA PRO A 122 -22.13 6.41 -29.07
C PRO A 122 -21.37 5.50 -28.13
N VAL A 123 -20.14 5.85 -27.75
CA VAL A 123 -19.26 5.08 -26.86
C VAL A 123 -18.78 5.98 -25.74
N ASP A 124 -18.93 5.51 -24.52
CA ASP A 124 -18.40 6.17 -23.32
C ASP A 124 -17.49 5.20 -22.56
N TRP A 125 -16.18 5.43 -22.65
CA TRP A 125 -15.18 4.60 -21.98
C TRP A 125 -15.24 4.69 -20.45
N SER A 126 -15.87 5.73 -19.89
CA SER A 126 -16.06 5.83 -18.43
C SER A 126 -17.06 4.80 -17.90
N GLN A 127 -17.95 4.34 -18.76
CA GLN A 127 -18.92 3.28 -18.48
C GLN A 127 -18.45 1.89 -18.93
N SER A 128 -17.22 1.80 -19.48
CA SER A 128 -16.67 0.51 -19.89
C SER A 128 -16.26 -0.32 -18.68
N GLU A 129 -16.39 -1.62 -18.80
CA GLU A 129 -15.93 -2.60 -17.82
C GLU A 129 -14.63 -3.26 -18.27
N ILE A 130 -13.81 -3.67 -17.32
CA ILE A 130 -12.64 -4.51 -17.55
C ILE A 130 -13.15 -5.94 -17.66
N ILE A 131 -12.72 -6.65 -18.72
CA ILE A 131 -13.01 -8.06 -18.91
C ILE A 131 -11.72 -8.87 -18.78
N GLU A 132 -11.79 -9.98 -18.05
CA GLU A 132 -10.65 -10.88 -17.81
C GLU A 132 -10.51 -11.91 -18.95
N LEU A 133 -10.48 -11.39 -20.18
CA LEU A 133 -10.26 -12.18 -21.41
C LEU A 133 -8.99 -11.71 -22.09
N THR A 134 -8.36 -12.62 -22.82
CA THR A 134 -7.25 -12.31 -23.70
C THR A 134 -7.73 -12.18 -25.16
N ALA A 135 -6.89 -11.68 -26.05
CA ALA A 135 -7.24 -11.59 -27.47
C ALA A 135 -7.57 -12.97 -28.09
N ASP A 136 -6.94 -14.03 -27.59
CA ASP A 136 -7.12 -15.40 -28.07
C ASP A 136 -8.42 -16.04 -27.59
N ASP A 137 -9.03 -15.50 -26.56
CA ASP A 137 -10.34 -15.97 -26.04
C ASP A 137 -11.52 -15.44 -26.90
N LEU A 138 -11.27 -14.40 -27.71
CA LEU A 138 -12.31 -13.84 -28.57
C LEU A 138 -12.52 -14.73 -29.82
N GLU A 139 -13.78 -15.10 -30.06
CA GLU A 139 -14.14 -15.90 -31.21
C GLU A 139 -14.25 -15.03 -32.49
N THR A 140 -13.92 -15.60 -33.63
CA THR A 140 -13.98 -14.92 -34.93
C THR A 140 -15.34 -15.07 -35.61
N SER A 141 -16.21 -15.97 -35.15
CA SER A 141 -17.54 -16.24 -35.68
C SER A 141 -18.55 -16.39 -34.57
N GLY A 142 -19.76 -15.92 -34.81
CA GLY A 142 -20.89 -16.10 -33.89
C GLY A 142 -21.44 -17.52 -33.94
N ALA A 143 -22.31 -17.84 -32.97
CA ALA A 143 -23.05 -19.09 -32.96
C ALA A 143 -24.02 -19.15 -34.11
N ASP A 144 -24.17 -20.36 -34.70
CA ASP A 144 -25.16 -20.60 -35.76
C ASP A 144 -26.58 -20.31 -35.23
N GLU A 145 -27.44 -19.77 -36.10
CA GLU A 145 -28.84 -19.44 -35.81
C GLU A 145 -29.07 -18.33 -34.78
N ALA A 146 -28.06 -17.65 -34.29
CA ALA A 146 -28.21 -16.51 -33.39
C ALA A 146 -28.81 -15.30 -34.13
N GLU A 147 -29.62 -14.54 -33.40
CA GLU A 147 -30.16 -13.27 -33.90
C GLU A 147 -29.25 -12.11 -33.51
N TYR A 148 -29.32 -11.02 -34.28
CA TYR A 148 -28.52 -9.81 -34.03
C TYR A 148 -29.45 -8.62 -33.73
N LEU A 149 -29.14 -7.85 -32.74
CA LEU A 149 -29.78 -6.56 -32.51
C LEU A 149 -29.34 -5.56 -33.60
N PRO A 150 -30.17 -4.56 -33.89
CA PRO A 150 -29.81 -3.52 -34.87
C PRO A 150 -28.48 -2.90 -34.54
N LEU A 151 -27.65 -2.77 -35.55
CA LEU A 151 -26.34 -2.15 -35.42
C LEU A 151 -26.48 -0.62 -35.37
N PRO A 152 -25.95 0.08 -34.36
CA PRO A 152 -25.93 1.54 -34.33
C PRO A 152 -25.24 2.11 -35.56
N PRO A 153 -25.81 3.15 -36.24
CA PRO A 153 -25.24 3.73 -37.46
C PRO A 153 -23.81 4.26 -37.28
N ALA A 154 -23.41 4.57 -36.05
CA ALA A 154 -22.07 5.00 -35.74
C ALA A 154 -21.02 3.91 -36.05
N CYS A 155 -21.37 2.64 -35.96
CA CYS A 155 -20.47 1.50 -36.24
C CYS A 155 -20.13 1.34 -37.72
N LEU A 156 -20.91 1.94 -38.59
CA LEU A 156 -20.68 1.85 -40.06
C LEU A 156 -19.60 2.83 -40.55
N LYS A 157 -19.14 3.74 -39.70
CA LYS A 157 -18.16 4.78 -40.08
C LYS A 157 -16.78 4.43 -39.56
N LYS A 158 -15.84 4.11 -40.43
CA LYS A 158 -14.43 3.83 -40.06
C LYS A 158 -13.79 4.93 -39.20
N THR A 159 -14.09 6.19 -39.50
CA THR A 159 -13.54 7.35 -38.77
C THR A 159 -13.88 7.34 -37.26
N ASN A 160 -15.01 6.74 -36.89
CA ASN A 160 -15.41 6.65 -35.49
C ASN A 160 -14.48 5.71 -34.69
N TYR A 161 -14.03 4.61 -35.30
CA TYR A 161 -13.09 3.70 -34.60
C TYR A 161 -11.77 4.39 -34.29
N THR A 162 -11.24 5.22 -35.20
CA THR A 162 -10.04 6.01 -34.90
C THR A 162 -10.29 7.07 -33.81
N ALA A 163 -11.49 7.62 -33.73
CA ALA A 163 -11.86 8.55 -32.67
C ALA A 163 -11.98 7.80 -31.30
N TRP A 164 -12.67 6.68 -31.28
CA TRP A 164 -12.85 5.84 -30.09
C TRP A 164 -11.53 5.28 -29.55
N GLU A 165 -10.59 4.93 -30.46
CA GLU A 165 -9.24 4.54 -30.08
C GLU A 165 -8.52 5.68 -29.31
N ARG A 166 -8.59 6.90 -29.83
CA ARG A 166 -7.99 8.07 -29.17
C ARG A 166 -8.67 8.39 -27.83
N GLU A 167 -9.99 8.24 -27.78
CA GLU A 167 -10.77 8.43 -26.55
C GLU A 167 -10.40 7.37 -25.49
N LEU A 168 -10.13 6.11 -25.90
CA LEU A 168 -9.63 5.07 -25.00
C LEU A 168 -8.25 5.44 -24.45
N VAL A 169 -7.32 5.90 -25.29
CA VAL A 169 -6.01 6.39 -24.83
C VAL A 169 -6.18 7.53 -23.82
N ASP A 170 -7.05 8.49 -24.12
CA ASP A 170 -7.33 9.62 -23.22
C ASP A 170 -7.96 9.19 -21.90
N TYR A 171 -8.84 8.20 -21.94
CA TYR A 171 -9.45 7.61 -20.77
C TYR A 171 -8.40 6.91 -19.88
N LEU A 172 -7.56 6.06 -20.48
CA LEU A 172 -6.51 5.33 -19.76
C LEU A 172 -5.50 6.30 -19.13
N PHE A 173 -5.02 7.29 -19.90
CA PHE A 173 -4.12 8.32 -19.39
C PHE A 173 -4.68 9.03 -18.13
N ARG A 174 -5.98 9.32 -18.12
CA ARG A 174 -6.62 10.04 -16.99
C ARG A 174 -6.91 9.13 -15.80
N ASN A 175 -7.25 7.86 -16.02
CA ASN A 175 -7.82 7.00 -14.99
C ASN A 175 -6.94 5.82 -14.60
N ALA A 176 -6.06 5.34 -15.49
CA ALA A 176 -5.18 4.24 -15.14
C ALA A 176 -4.16 4.66 -14.08
N ARG A 177 -3.98 3.82 -13.06
CA ARG A 177 -3.05 4.03 -11.95
C ARG A 177 -2.45 2.69 -11.57
N LEU A 178 -1.14 2.67 -11.39
CA LEU A 178 -0.47 1.54 -10.75
C LEU A 178 -0.45 1.80 -9.26
N PRO A 179 -1.25 1.07 -8.47
CA PRO A 179 -1.25 1.22 -7.02
C PRO A 179 0.00 0.57 -6.44
N LEU A 180 0.72 1.30 -5.62
CA LEU A 180 1.90 0.86 -4.90
C LEU A 180 1.82 1.35 -3.45
N TYR A 181 2.77 0.90 -2.65
CA TYR A 181 2.94 1.29 -1.27
C TYR A 181 4.29 1.98 -1.07
N ARG A 182 4.35 2.95 -0.19
CA ARG A 182 5.56 3.69 0.09
C ARG A 182 5.76 3.88 1.58
N ASN A 183 6.97 3.64 2.05
CA ASN A 183 7.39 4.04 3.38
C ASN A 183 8.25 5.32 3.30
N LEU A 184 7.76 6.39 3.93
CA LEU A 184 8.40 7.72 3.86
C LEU A 184 9.70 7.79 4.66
N HIS A 185 9.79 7.07 5.77
CA HIS A 185 10.94 7.08 6.66
C HIS A 185 12.13 6.31 6.10
N LEU A 186 11.87 5.15 5.53
CA LEU A 186 12.89 4.30 4.92
C LEU A 186 13.13 4.66 3.46
N LYS A 187 12.29 5.54 2.87
CA LYS A 187 12.32 5.94 1.45
C LYS A 187 12.25 4.73 0.50
N LYS A 188 11.46 3.74 0.88
CA LYS A 188 11.25 2.52 0.11
C LYS A 188 9.87 2.53 -0.53
N ILE A 189 9.76 1.88 -1.67
CA ILE A 189 8.50 1.70 -2.41
C ILE A 189 8.32 0.20 -2.67
N SER A 190 7.06 -0.24 -2.69
CA SER A 190 6.72 -1.63 -3.03
C SER A 190 7.04 -1.91 -4.49
N GLN A 191 7.22 -3.18 -4.80
CA GLN A 191 7.28 -3.63 -6.17
C GLN A 191 5.86 -3.67 -6.78
N PRO A 192 5.72 -3.62 -8.11
CA PRO A 192 4.46 -3.94 -8.76
C PRO A 192 3.94 -5.31 -8.29
N GLU A 193 2.64 -5.43 -8.08
CA GLU A 193 1.96 -6.66 -7.61
C GLU A 193 2.31 -7.09 -6.17
N GLU A 194 3.22 -6.38 -5.47
CA GLU A 194 3.54 -6.67 -4.07
C GLU A 194 2.37 -6.21 -3.18
N SER A 195 1.84 -7.11 -2.36
CA SER A 195 0.80 -6.76 -1.40
C SER A 195 1.34 -5.83 -0.30
N GLU A 196 0.47 -5.04 0.33
CA GLU A 196 0.85 -4.19 1.46
C GLU A 196 1.51 -5.00 2.57
N ARG A 197 0.98 -6.20 2.84
CA ARG A 197 1.51 -7.11 3.85
C ARG A 197 2.92 -7.58 3.52
N ASP A 198 3.16 -8.00 2.26
CA ASP A 198 4.47 -8.50 1.84
C ASP A 198 5.49 -7.36 1.84
N PHE A 199 5.07 -6.16 1.44
CA PHE A 199 5.89 -4.96 1.54
C PHE A 199 6.31 -4.66 2.98
N ILE A 200 5.37 -4.70 3.93
CA ILE A 200 5.66 -4.50 5.37
C ILE A 200 6.65 -5.57 5.87
N VAL A 201 6.44 -6.84 5.51
CA VAL A 201 7.34 -7.94 5.89
C VAL A 201 8.75 -7.70 5.36
N ARG A 202 8.87 -7.31 4.10
CA ARG A 202 10.16 -6.95 3.48
C ARG A 202 10.83 -5.76 4.18
N LEU A 203 10.07 -4.70 4.47
CA LEU A 203 10.57 -3.54 5.22
C LEU A 203 11.06 -3.93 6.62
N GLN A 204 10.32 -4.77 7.32
CA GLN A 204 10.73 -5.26 8.64
C GLN A 204 12.02 -6.08 8.58
N GLN A 205 12.19 -6.90 7.55
CA GLN A 205 13.41 -7.66 7.36
C GLN A 205 14.59 -6.72 7.05
N GLU A 206 14.46 -5.82 6.08
CA GLU A 206 15.49 -4.83 5.75
C GLU A 206 15.84 -3.94 6.95
N SER A 207 14.84 -3.57 7.74
CA SER A 207 15.04 -2.78 8.97
C SER A 207 15.84 -3.54 10.02
N ARG A 208 15.58 -4.85 10.20
CA ARG A 208 16.35 -5.72 11.11
C ARG A 208 17.80 -5.85 10.65
N GLU A 209 18.02 -6.10 9.36
CA GLU A 209 19.36 -6.19 8.79
C GLU A 209 20.14 -4.88 8.98
N ALA A 210 19.51 -3.74 8.65
CA ALA A 210 20.12 -2.42 8.85
C ALA A 210 20.42 -2.12 10.33
N ARG A 211 19.54 -2.59 11.25
CA ARG A 211 19.75 -2.48 12.70
C ARG A 211 20.94 -3.32 13.13
N ASP A 212 21.01 -4.57 12.70
CA ASP A 212 22.09 -5.48 13.09
C ASP A 212 23.45 -4.97 12.58
N ASP A 213 23.52 -4.46 11.35
CA ASP A 213 24.71 -3.80 10.79
C ASP A 213 25.11 -2.54 11.57
N ALA A 214 24.12 -1.74 11.96
CA ALA A 214 24.39 -0.53 12.76
C ALA A 214 24.91 -0.87 14.16
N ILE A 215 24.33 -1.88 14.80
CA ILE A 215 24.77 -2.38 16.10
C ILE A 215 26.19 -2.99 16.02
N GLU A 216 26.50 -3.73 14.97
CA GLU A 216 27.84 -4.28 14.76
C GLU A 216 28.90 -3.16 14.65
N LYS A 217 28.65 -2.18 13.80
CA LYS A 217 29.54 -1.00 13.66
C LYS A 217 29.70 -0.24 14.99
N LEU A 218 28.60 -0.14 15.73
CA LEU A 218 28.61 0.52 17.03
C LEU A 218 29.48 -0.28 18.02
N ARG A 219 29.29 -1.61 18.11
CA ARG A 219 30.10 -2.50 18.95
C ARG A 219 31.58 -2.43 18.62
N ASP A 220 31.94 -2.41 17.34
CA ASP A 220 33.33 -2.26 16.91
C ASP A 220 33.96 -0.94 17.37
N SER A 221 33.18 0.16 17.26
CA SER A 221 33.63 1.48 17.71
C SER A 221 33.85 1.53 19.21
N TYR A 222 32.89 1.00 19.98
CA TYR A 222 32.96 0.95 21.44
C TYR A 222 34.00 -0.07 21.92
N GLY A 223 34.16 -1.20 21.23
CA GLY A 223 35.19 -2.21 21.52
C GLY A 223 36.61 -1.63 21.45
N LYS A 224 36.91 -0.79 20.46
CA LYS A 224 38.20 -0.09 20.38
C LYS A 224 38.46 0.85 21.56
N LYS A 225 37.42 1.56 22.00
CA LYS A 225 37.49 2.46 23.16
C LYS A 225 37.68 1.65 24.46
N ALA A 226 36.91 0.55 24.61
CA ALA A 226 37.01 -0.36 25.76
C ALA A 226 38.39 -0.97 25.84
N ALA A 227 38.95 -1.51 24.75
CA ALA A 227 40.31 -2.06 24.72
C ALA A 227 41.39 -1.04 25.14
N THR A 228 41.21 0.22 24.76
CA THR A 228 42.10 1.30 25.19
C THR A 228 42.01 1.55 26.67
N LEU A 229 40.83 1.56 27.25
CA LEU A 229 40.62 1.75 28.70
C LEU A 229 41.15 0.55 29.49
N GLU A 230 40.90 -0.67 29.05
CA GLU A 230 41.43 -1.88 29.65
C GLU A 230 42.95 -1.92 29.68
N GLU A 231 43.60 -1.47 28.58
CA GLU A 231 45.07 -1.34 28.59
C GLU A 231 45.55 -0.29 29.58
N ARG A 232 44.80 0.83 29.74
CA ARG A 232 45.09 1.82 30.78
C ARG A 232 44.91 1.27 32.19
N ILE A 233 43.83 0.52 32.43
CA ILE A 233 43.55 -0.18 33.69
C ILE A 233 44.72 -1.11 34.01
N ARG A 234 45.10 -1.97 33.05
CA ARG A 234 46.23 -2.90 33.22
C ARG A 234 47.54 -2.18 33.56
N LYS A 235 47.85 -1.08 32.89
CA LYS A 235 49.03 -0.27 33.20
C LYS A 235 48.97 0.37 34.60
N ALA A 236 47.80 0.85 34.97
CA ALA A 236 47.55 1.43 36.30
C ALA A 236 47.63 0.37 37.40
N GLU A 237 47.10 -0.83 37.17
CA GLU A 237 47.22 -1.98 38.10
C GLU A 237 48.67 -2.41 38.27
N GLN A 238 49.46 -2.46 37.19
CA GLN A 238 50.93 -2.71 37.27
C GLN A 238 51.69 -1.62 38.00
N ALA A 239 51.22 -0.37 37.96
CA ALA A 239 51.81 0.71 38.77
C ALA A 239 51.46 0.52 40.27
N VAL A 240 50.20 0.19 40.57
CA VAL A 240 49.77 -0.18 41.94
C VAL A 240 50.60 -1.32 42.51
N GLU A 241 50.88 -2.36 41.71
CA GLU A 241 51.68 -3.51 42.14
C GLU A 241 53.15 -3.15 42.42
N ARG A 242 53.78 -2.37 41.52
CA ARG A 242 55.12 -1.82 41.74
C ARG A 242 55.23 -0.97 43.00
N GLU A 243 54.25 -0.09 43.25
CA GLU A 243 54.22 0.74 44.45
C GLU A 243 53.96 -0.07 45.70
N LYS A 244 53.16 -1.15 45.63
CA LYS A 244 53.00 -2.11 46.71
C LYS A 244 54.23 -2.89 47.02
N ASP A 245 55.01 -3.31 46.04
CA ASP A 245 56.24 -4.04 46.21
C ASP A 245 57.31 -3.12 46.83
N GLN A 246 57.37 -1.85 46.41
CA GLN A 246 58.21 -0.84 47.07
C GLN A 246 57.78 -0.54 48.53
N ALA A 247 56.46 -0.66 48.80
CA ALA A 247 55.92 -0.51 50.16
C ALA A 247 56.04 -1.80 50.98
N ARG A 248 56.18 -2.97 50.38
CA ARG A 248 56.46 -4.27 51.06
C ARG A 248 57.86 -4.33 51.61
N ASP A 249 58.83 -3.76 50.94
CA ASP A 249 60.18 -3.56 51.52
C ASP A 249 60.11 -2.66 52.77
N ALA A 250 59.01 -1.94 52.99
CA ALA A 250 58.66 -1.18 54.16
C ALA A 250 57.62 -1.85 55.11
N GLY A 251 57.28 -3.13 54.92
CA GLY A 251 56.55 -3.99 55.88
C GLY A 251 55.04 -3.96 55.93
N ILE A 252 54.29 -3.88 54.79
CA ILE A 252 52.82 -4.01 54.84
C ILE A 252 52.30 -4.86 53.66
N GLN A 253 51.56 -5.94 54.02
CA GLN A 253 50.87 -6.87 53.14
C GLN A 253 49.40 -6.53 52.95
N THR A 254 48.86 -6.42 51.72
CA THR A 254 47.43 -6.69 51.44
C THR A 254 47.21 -6.96 49.96
N ALA A 255 46.61 -8.10 49.64
CA ALA A 255 46.31 -8.56 48.30
C ALA A 255 44.96 -8.03 47.81
N VAL A 256 44.86 -7.60 46.57
CA VAL A 256 43.59 -7.38 45.88
C VAL A 256 43.75 -7.93 44.45
N SER A 257 43.02 -8.96 44.14
CA SER A 257 42.85 -9.47 42.76
C SER A 257 41.46 -9.10 42.26
N VAL A 258 41.42 -8.24 41.27
CA VAL A 258 40.20 -8.03 40.47
C VAL A 258 40.58 -8.13 39.01
N GLY A 259 40.24 -9.23 38.42
CA GLY A 259 40.63 -9.56 37.06
C GLY A 259 39.43 -9.74 36.10
N SER A 260 39.57 -9.17 34.98
CA SER A 260 39.25 -9.70 33.61
C SER A 260 37.97 -10.52 33.40
N THR A 261 36.79 -9.93 33.56
CA THR A 261 35.56 -10.58 33.11
C THR A 261 34.72 -9.76 32.10
N LEU A 262 35.17 -8.57 31.73
CA LEU A 262 34.36 -7.64 30.97
C LEU A 262 34.43 -7.79 29.43
N LEU A 263 35.58 -8.21 28.89
CA LEU A 263 35.78 -8.42 27.45
C LEU A 263 34.88 -9.52 26.86
N SER A 264 34.58 -10.56 27.63
CA SER A 264 33.74 -11.68 27.14
C SER A 264 32.27 -11.29 26.95
N ALA A 265 31.80 -10.25 27.63
CA ALA A 265 30.44 -9.75 27.51
C ALA A 265 30.24 -8.87 26.26
N LEU A 266 31.29 -8.13 25.83
CA LEU A 266 31.22 -7.26 24.66
C LEU A 266 31.34 -8.00 23.33
N MET A 267 32.07 -9.12 23.26
CA MET A 267 32.31 -9.89 22.04
C MET A 267 31.34 -11.05 21.81
N GLY A 268 30.54 -11.44 22.80
CA GLY A 268 29.60 -12.55 22.69
C GLY A 268 28.20 -12.10 22.22
N ARG A 269 27.68 -12.76 21.20
CA ARG A 269 26.30 -12.65 20.68
C ARG A 269 25.19 -13.07 21.67
N LYS A 270 25.46 -13.11 22.98
CA LYS A 270 24.46 -13.49 23.99
C LYS A 270 24.03 -12.27 24.80
N THR A 271 22.72 -12.06 24.85
CA THR A 271 22.04 -11.05 25.66
C THR A 271 22.56 -11.03 27.08
N VAL A 272 23.14 -9.91 27.49
CA VAL A 272 23.59 -9.71 28.88
C VAL A 272 22.36 -9.56 29.75
N SER A 273 22.15 -10.52 30.65
CA SER A 273 21.11 -10.42 31.69
C SER A 273 21.46 -9.31 32.67
N THR A 274 20.47 -8.46 33.01
CA THR A 274 20.56 -7.34 33.94
C THR A 274 21.12 -7.70 35.34
N SER A 275 21.15 -8.98 35.70
CA SER A 275 21.59 -9.45 37.01
C SER A 275 23.12 -9.50 37.18
N SER A 276 23.93 -9.41 36.12
CA SER A 276 25.40 -9.44 36.22
C SER A 276 26.02 -8.05 36.47
N VAL A 277 25.34 -6.98 36.10
CA VAL A 277 25.81 -5.60 36.29
C VAL A 277 25.70 -5.16 37.77
N ASP A 278 24.64 -5.57 38.47
CA ASP A 278 24.44 -5.23 39.86
C ASP A 278 25.45 -5.85 40.84
N LYS A 279 26.02 -7.01 40.45
CA LYS A 279 27.05 -7.68 41.28
C LYS A 279 28.43 -7.02 41.19
N ALA A 280 28.77 -6.44 40.03
CA ALA A 280 30.05 -5.75 39.83
C ALA A 280 30.10 -4.41 40.61
N VAL A 281 29.00 -3.68 40.69
CA VAL A 281 28.88 -2.41 41.42
C VAL A 281 28.97 -2.58 42.92
N THR A 282 28.51 -3.73 43.47
CA THR A 282 28.49 -3.98 44.90
C THR A 282 29.88 -4.34 45.43
N ALA A 283 30.74 -4.99 44.64
CA ALA A 283 32.11 -5.35 45.02
C ALA A 283 33.04 -4.11 45.14
N ALA A 284 32.86 -3.10 44.31
CA ALA A 284 33.67 -1.86 44.33
C ALA A 284 33.41 -0.99 45.55
N ARG A 285 32.21 -1.05 46.17
CA ARG A 285 31.85 -0.22 47.33
C ARG A 285 32.39 -0.69 48.68
N SER A 286 32.86 -1.94 48.82
CA SER A 286 33.37 -2.47 50.08
C SER A 286 34.84 -2.14 50.36
N VAL A 287 35.61 -1.75 49.37
CA VAL A 287 37.07 -1.50 49.49
C VAL A 287 37.42 -0.08 49.92
N SER A 288 36.50 0.88 49.81
CA SER A 288 36.84 2.30 50.02
C SER A 288 36.93 2.77 51.50
N ARG A 289 36.71 1.92 52.47
CA ARG A 289 36.69 2.34 53.89
C ARG A 289 37.99 2.15 54.66
N GLN A 290 39.02 1.48 54.12
CA GLN A 290 40.25 1.18 54.89
C GLN A 290 41.54 1.85 54.38
N ALA A 291 41.51 2.70 53.37
CA ALA A 291 42.75 3.26 52.78
C ALA A 291 43.00 4.72 53.13
N LYS A 292 42.97 5.10 54.40
CA LYS A 292 43.39 6.47 54.84
C LYS A 292 44.86 6.67 55.13
N GLN A 293 45.72 5.72 54.85
CA GLN A 293 47.16 5.87 55.12
C GLN A 293 48.04 5.31 54.00
N LYS A 294 48.53 6.15 53.18
CA LYS A 294 49.76 6.18 52.33
C LYS A 294 49.46 6.69 50.95
N GLY A 295 49.88 7.93 50.67
CA GLY A 295 49.47 8.80 49.59
C GLY A 295 49.75 8.35 48.18
N ASP A 296 50.74 7.50 47.89
CA ASP A 296 51.07 7.14 46.52
C ASP A 296 50.33 5.89 46.03
N VAL A 297 50.21 4.85 46.85
CA VAL A 297 49.38 3.66 46.53
C VAL A 297 47.88 4.04 46.40
N THR A 298 47.44 5.04 47.19
CA THR A 298 46.07 5.53 47.14
C THR A 298 45.76 6.20 45.80
N ARG A 299 46.63 7.09 45.31
CA ARG A 299 46.44 7.77 44.00
C ARG A 299 46.44 6.79 42.82
N SER A 300 47.32 5.78 42.87
CA SER A 300 47.36 4.77 41.83
C SER A 300 46.08 3.91 41.79
N LYS A 301 45.50 3.60 43.00
CA LYS A 301 44.20 2.92 43.10
C LYS A 301 43.04 3.80 42.62
N GLU A 302 43.00 5.09 43.02
CA GLU A 302 42.01 6.04 42.54
C GLU A 302 42.04 6.16 41.00
N THR A 303 43.25 6.05 40.38
CA THR A 303 43.39 6.03 38.93
C THR A 303 42.80 4.77 38.29
N VAL A 304 42.97 3.62 38.91
CA VAL A 304 42.32 2.34 38.45
C VAL A 304 40.79 2.47 38.55
N GLU A 305 40.29 2.92 39.71
CA GLU A 305 38.86 3.13 39.92
C GLU A 305 38.26 4.11 38.91
N ALA A 306 38.95 5.24 38.62
CA ALA A 306 38.50 6.20 37.61
C ALA A 306 38.42 5.61 36.21
N TYR A 307 39.38 4.75 35.80
CA TYR A 307 39.29 4.07 34.51
C TYR A 307 38.21 2.97 34.49
N GLN A 308 37.98 2.27 35.60
CA GLN A 308 36.89 1.31 35.72
C GLN A 308 35.52 2.00 35.64
N ASP A 309 35.36 3.16 36.28
CA ASP A 309 34.15 3.96 36.19
C ASP A 309 33.91 4.45 34.72
N GLN A 310 34.97 4.89 34.05
CA GLN A 310 34.88 5.26 32.63
C GLN A 310 34.47 4.09 31.74
N LEU A 311 34.95 2.87 32.04
CA LEU A 311 34.56 1.66 31.30
C LEU A 311 33.08 1.35 31.55
N ALA A 312 32.61 1.45 32.80
CA ALA A 312 31.20 1.22 33.15
C ALA A 312 30.27 2.26 32.49
N GLU A 313 30.69 3.53 32.43
CA GLU A 313 29.96 4.57 31.69
C GLU A 313 29.92 4.28 30.18
N LEU A 314 31.03 3.80 29.62
CA LEU A 314 31.10 3.42 28.21
C LEU A 314 30.13 2.28 27.88
N GLU A 315 30.03 1.27 28.73
CA GLU A 315 29.09 0.15 28.59
C GLU A 315 27.63 0.63 28.67
N LYS A 316 27.35 1.51 29.60
CA LYS A 316 26.01 2.10 29.75
C LYS A 316 25.64 2.93 28.52
N ALA A 317 26.59 3.71 27.98
CA ALA A 317 26.38 4.49 26.77
C ALA A 317 26.14 3.57 25.56
N LEU A 318 26.92 2.49 25.40
CA LEU A 318 26.71 1.50 24.34
C LEU A 318 25.29 0.90 24.39
N LYS A 319 24.84 0.51 25.59
CA LYS A 319 23.50 -0.04 25.77
C LYS A 319 22.42 0.96 25.35
N THR A 320 22.55 2.20 25.80
CA THR A 320 21.62 3.28 25.45
C THR A 320 21.58 3.53 23.94
N ASP A 321 22.74 3.53 23.30
CA ASP A 321 22.82 3.74 21.86
C ASP A 321 22.24 2.56 21.05
N ILE A 322 22.41 1.32 21.52
CA ILE A 322 21.76 0.13 20.93
C ILE A 322 20.25 0.23 21.04
N ASP A 323 19.72 0.57 22.23
CA ASP A 323 18.29 0.72 22.46
C ASP A 323 17.71 1.83 21.55
N ASN A 324 18.41 2.97 21.43
CA ASN A 324 18.02 4.06 20.54
C ASN A 324 18.00 3.68 19.05
N ILE A 325 18.91 2.81 18.59
CA ILE A 325 18.93 2.30 17.21
C ILE A 325 17.73 1.39 16.99
N ALA A 326 17.43 0.49 17.94
CA ALA A 326 16.32 -0.44 17.86
C ALA A 326 14.99 0.32 17.76
N ASP A 327 14.74 1.27 18.68
CA ASP A 327 13.51 2.06 18.70
C ASP A 327 13.31 2.90 17.42
N LYS A 328 14.39 3.46 16.88
CA LYS A 328 14.32 4.28 15.66
C LYS A 328 14.01 3.48 14.40
N LEU A 329 14.44 2.25 14.31
CA LEU A 329 14.27 1.43 13.10
C LEU A 329 12.97 0.63 13.14
N ASP A 330 12.57 0.09 14.28
CA ASP A 330 11.33 -0.68 14.42
C ASP A 330 10.09 0.19 14.18
N ALA A 331 10.03 1.39 14.77
CA ALA A 331 8.90 2.32 14.60
C ALA A 331 8.73 2.83 13.14
N LYS A 332 9.78 2.79 12.33
CA LYS A 332 9.77 3.35 10.96
C LYS A 332 9.28 2.35 9.90
N SER A 333 9.28 1.07 10.18
CA SER A 333 8.91 0.04 9.22
C SER A 333 7.39 -0.11 9.00
N GLU A 334 6.58 0.34 9.95
CA GLU A 334 5.12 0.18 9.93
C GLU A 334 4.37 1.35 9.28
N ASP A 335 5.02 2.48 9.05
CA ASP A 335 4.39 3.67 8.47
C ASP A 335 4.38 3.57 6.93
N VAL A 336 3.34 2.92 6.42
CA VAL A 336 3.12 2.69 4.99
C VAL A 336 1.98 3.57 4.48
N ALA A 337 2.21 4.26 3.39
CA ALA A 337 1.23 5.09 2.70
C ALA A 337 1.01 4.59 1.28
N SER A 338 -0.20 4.79 0.75
CA SER A 338 -0.50 4.53 -0.66
C SER A 338 0.33 5.45 -1.56
N TYR A 339 0.81 4.90 -2.65
CA TYR A 339 1.54 5.59 -3.70
C TYR A 339 1.04 5.14 -5.06
N GLU A 340 0.77 6.07 -5.96
CA GLU A 340 0.25 5.77 -7.29
C GLU A 340 1.19 6.29 -8.38
N VAL A 341 1.51 5.43 -9.34
CA VAL A 341 2.23 5.83 -10.55
C VAL A 341 1.22 6.06 -11.67
N LYS A 342 1.31 7.23 -12.30
CA LYS A 342 0.48 7.63 -13.43
C LYS A 342 1.24 7.38 -14.73
N PRO A 343 0.60 6.79 -15.75
CA PRO A 343 1.24 6.65 -17.05
C PRO A 343 1.35 8.00 -17.76
N LEU A 344 2.25 8.13 -18.70
CA LEU A 344 2.22 9.20 -19.67
C LEU A 344 1.26 8.83 -20.82
N LYS A 345 0.72 9.82 -21.51
CA LYS A 345 -0.23 9.55 -22.62
C LYS A 345 0.38 8.69 -23.72
N ARG A 346 1.66 8.86 -24.01
CA ARG A 346 2.42 8.06 -24.99
C ARG A 346 2.62 6.59 -24.57
N ASP A 347 2.47 6.33 -23.27
CA ASP A 347 2.69 5.02 -22.67
C ASP A 347 1.38 4.21 -22.57
N CYS A 348 0.25 4.80 -22.99
CA CYS A 348 -1.03 4.13 -23.16
C CYS A 348 -1.17 3.72 -24.63
N VAL A 349 -0.96 2.46 -24.94
CA VAL A 349 -0.93 1.94 -26.30
C VAL A 349 -2.12 1.02 -26.52
N VAL A 350 -3.02 1.41 -27.43
CA VAL A 350 -4.10 0.52 -27.90
C VAL A 350 -3.53 -0.48 -28.89
N LYS A 351 -3.63 -1.76 -28.59
CA LYS A 351 -3.16 -2.86 -29.44
C LYS A 351 -4.19 -3.27 -30.48
N ALA A 352 -5.45 -3.30 -30.06
CA ALA A 352 -6.56 -3.62 -30.93
C ALA A 352 -7.83 -2.92 -30.48
N LEU A 353 -8.65 -2.54 -31.44
CA LEU A 353 -10.01 -2.06 -31.23
C LEU A 353 -10.92 -2.83 -32.18
N SER A 354 -11.89 -3.56 -31.64
CA SER A 354 -12.81 -4.38 -32.42
C SER A 354 -14.26 -4.08 -32.08
N LEU A 355 -15.12 -4.19 -33.05
CA LEU A 355 -16.54 -4.35 -32.78
C LEU A 355 -16.76 -5.76 -32.28
N THR A 356 -17.28 -5.88 -31.08
CA THR A 356 -17.45 -7.16 -30.41
C THR A 356 -18.93 -7.46 -30.23
N TRP A 357 -19.31 -8.65 -30.63
CA TRP A 357 -20.65 -9.14 -30.48
C TRP A 357 -20.81 -9.79 -29.11
N GLU A 358 -21.58 -9.11 -28.25
CA GLU A 358 -21.86 -9.56 -26.87
C GLU A 358 -23.07 -10.49 -26.90
N PRO A 359 -22.95 -11.74 -26.43
CA PRO A 359 -24.08 -12.67 -26.35
C PRO A 359 -25.04 -12.26 -25.22
N MET A 360 -26.30 -12.09 -25.59
CA MET A 360 -27.40 -11.75 -24.71
C MET A 360 -28.48 -12.83 -24.78
N ARG A 361 -29.18 -13.05 -23.69
CA ARG A 361 -30.36 -13.92 -23.69
C ARG A 361 -31.64 -13.09 -23.63
N ARG A 362 -32.56 -13.40 -24.48
CA ARG A 362 -33.89 -12.78 -24.47
C ARG A 362 -34.76 -13.44 -23.39
N ASN A 363 -35.28 -12.64 -22.48
CA ASN A 363 -36.20 -13.07 -21.45
C ASN A 363 -37.64 -13.10 -21.97
N SER A 364 -38.53 -13.77 -21.24
CA SER A 364 -39.95 -13.87 -21.58
C SER A 364 -40.69 -12.52 -21.58
N ASP A 365 -40.19 -11.54 -20.84
CA ASP A 365 -40.70 -10.16 -20.80
C ASP A 365 -40.21 -9.28 -21.95
N GLY A 366 -39.33 -9.82 -22.84
CA GLY A 366 -38.72 -9.09 -23.95
C GLY A 366 -37.47 -8.32 -23.59
N SER A 367 -37.02 -8.32 -22.33
CA SER A 367 -35.72 -7.76 -21.91
C SER A 367 -34.57 -8.67 -22.30
N PHE A 368 -33.35 -8.12 -22.27
CA PHE A 368 -32.12 -8.86 -22.58
C PHE A 368 -31.22 -8.89 -21.34
N THR A 369 -30.76 -10.08 -21.01
CA THR A 369 -29.74 -10.28 -19.97
C THR A 369 -28.44 -10.76 -20.59
N ARG A 370 -27.31 -10.38 -19.99
CA ARG A 370 -26.00 -10.84 -20.40
C ARG A 370 -25.90 -12.36 -20.28
N ALA A 371 -25.35 -13.01 -21.29
CA ALA A 371 -25.29 -14.46 -21.38
C ALA A 371 -23.86 -15.04 -21.26
N TRP A 372 -22.86 -14.20 -21.11
CA TRP A 372 -21.46 -14.57 -20.87
C TRP A 372 -21.01 -14.13 -19.49
N SER A 373 -19.99 -14.78 -18.95
CA SER A 373 -19.36 -14.48 -17.64
C SER A 373 -17.87 -14.77 -17.70
#